data_1a038592d6e8657f8b6553bc58d14c7d
#
_entry.id   1a038592d6e8657f8b6553bc58d14c7d
#
_cell.length_a   1.000
_cell.length_b   1.000
_cell.length_c   1.000
_cell.angle_alpha   90.00
_cell.angle_beta   90.00
_cell.angle_gamma   90.00
#
_symmetry.space_group_name_H-M   'P 1'
#
loop_
_entity.id
_entity.type
_entity.pdbx_description
1 polymer ?
#
loop_
_entity_poly.entity_id
_entity_poly.type
_entity_poly.pdbx_seq_one_letter_code
_entity_poly.pdbx_strand_id
1 'polypeptide(L)'
;MTVKIRRRSTGATFIHPMDPTPRTAILAPGFRPTKLIRVFPSGWNEEAERFQPSSIAGPPDQLRRLVDRNLQLHHAVIVFSWEDGSGLSDDDRDLFWESFGVPIFEQRLGAGNELLAMECDAHNGLHVMGEFGNLRMDRNICACGNPAPRLPKRSRMEDLADMLA
;
A
#
# COMPACT_ATOMS: atom_id res chain seq x y z
N MET A 1 19.60 4.07 -39.75
CA MET A 1 19.64 4.48 -38.30
C MET A 1 18.29 4.24 -37.68
N THR A 2 18.16 3.19 -36.90
CA THR A 2 16.87 2.84 -36.25
C THR A 2 16.82 3.55 -34.91
N VAL A 3 16.03 4.61 -34.83
CA VAL A 3 15.79 5.31 -33.56
C VAL A 3 14.93 4.38 -32.68
N LYS A 4 15.53 3.74 -31.68
CA LYS A 4 14.79 3.06 -30.60
C LYS A 4 14.09 4.12 -29.77
N ILE A 5 12.83 4.38 -30.09
CA ILE A 5 11.94 5.14 -29.21
C ILE A 5 11.80 4.31 -27.94
N ARG A 6 12.50 4.68 -26.88
CA ARG A 6 12.22 4.19 -25.53
C ARG A 6 10.80 4.61 -25.19
N ARG A 7 9.85 3.71 -25.28
CA ARG A 7 8.53 3.92 -24.68
C ARG A 7 8.79 4.19 -23.19
N ARG A 8 8.57 5.42 -22.74
CA ARG A 8 8.52 5.74 -21.33
C ARG A 8 7.42 4.85 -20.74
N SER A 9 7.76 4.02 -19.76
CA SER A 9 6.77 3.21 -19.08
C SER A 9 5.76 4.16 -18.44
N THR A 10 4.51 4.07 -18.91
CA THR A 10 3.40 4.85 -18.36
C THR A 10 2.94 4.19 -17.08
N GLY A 11 2.91 4.93 -15.97
CA GLY A 11 2.44 4.41 -14.68
C GLY A 11 2.90 5.29 -13.53
N ALA A 12 2.23 5.16 -12.41
CA ALA A 12 2.60 5.84 -11.18
C ALA A 12 3.88 5.25 -10.58
N THR A 13 4.67 6.09 -9.93
CA THR A 13 5.83 5.64 -9.16
C THR A 13 5.36 5.10 -7.82
N PHE A 14 5.71 3.84 -7.54
CA PHE A 14 5.48 3.25 -6.22
C PHE A 14 6.59 3.69 -5.25
N ILE A 15 6.20 4.11 -4.05
CA ILE A 15 7.11 4.50 -2.98
C ILE A 15 6.98 3.47 -1.85
N HIS A 16 8.03 2.70 -1.61
CA HIS A 16 8.05 1.74 -0.49
C HIS A 16 8.25 2.47 0.83
N PRO A 17 7.55 2.08 1.92
CA PRO A 17 7.75 2.69 3.24
C PRO A 17 9.12 2.41 3.87
N MET A 18 9.82 1.38 3.40
CA MET A 18 11.16 1.04 3.86
C MET A 18 12.24 1.50 2.87
N ASP A 19 13.41 1.89 3.39
CA ASP A 19 14.59 2.25 2.62
C ASP A 19 15.79 1.43 3.13
N PRO A 20 16.52 0.69 2.27
CA PRO A 20 16.34 0.57 0.81
C PRO A 20 15.08 -0.22 0.43
N THR A 21 14.56 0.05 -0.77
CA THR A 21 13.35 -0.63 -1.29
C THR A 21 13.57 -2.13 -1.45
N PRO A 22 12.79 -2.98 -0.77
CA PRO A 22 12.87 -4.43 -0.96
C PRO A 22 12.31 -4.86 -2.33
N ARG A 23 12.63 -6.09 -2.73
CA ARG A 23 11.95 -6.73 -3.87
C ARG A 23 10.46 -6.80 -3.61
N THR A 24 9.68 -6.12 -4.41
CA THR A 24 8.25 -5.93 -4.17
C THR A 24 7.43 -6.36 -5.38
N ALA A 25 6.42 -7.19 -5.13
CA ALA A 25 5.39 -7.51 -6.12
C ALA A 25 4.17 -6.62 -5.88
N ILE A 26 3.78 -5.87 -6.91
CA ILE A 26 2.56 -5.04 -6.87
C ILE A 26 1.43 -5.79 -7.58
N LEU A 27 0.37 -6.08 -6.85
CA LEU A 27 -0.80 -6.86 -7.32
C LEU A 27 -1.92 -5.93 -7.79
N ALA A 28 -1.58 -4.97 -8.62
CA ALA A 28 -2.51 -4.00 -9.20
C ALA A 28 -1.90 -3.38 -10.47
N PRO A 29 -2.74 -2.95 -11.43
CA PRO A 29 -2.25 -2.26 -12.63
C PRO A 29 -1.87 -0.82 -12.35
N GLY A 30 -1.19 -0.18 -13.30
CA GLY A 30 -0.98 1.26 -13.32
C GLY A 30 0.27 1.76 -12.58
N PHE A 31 1.16 0.87 -12.21
CA PHE A 31 2.44 1.22 -11.58
C PHE A 31 3.61 1.00 -12.54
N ARG A 32 4.65 1.78 -12.34
CA ARG A 32 5.89 1.69 -13.12
C ARG A 32 6.79 0.61 -12.53
N PRO A 33 7.14 -0.45 -13.30
CA PRO A 33 8.09 -1.44 -12.85
C PRO A 33 9.51 -0.87 -12.79
N THR A 34 10.31 -1.40 -11.87
CA THR A 34 11.74 -1.13 -11.74
C THR A 34 12.49 -2.45 -11.62
N LYS A 35 13.80 -2.40 -11.38
CA LYS A 35 14.58 -3.60 -11.13
C LYS A 35 14.11 -4.36 -9.88
N LEU A 36 13.62 -3.65 -8.86
CA LEU A 36 13.17 -4.21 -7.59
C LEU A 36 11.64 -4.34 -7.48
N ILE A 37 10.90 -3.71 -8.39
CA ILE A 37 9.44 -3.66 -8.35
C ILE A 37 8.90 -4.28 -9.63
N ARG A 38 8.15 -5.37 -9.49
CA ARG A 38 7.40 -5.99 -10.58
C ARG A 38 5.91 -5.85 -10.35
N VAL A 39 5.22 -5.60 -11.45
CA VAL A 39 3.77 -5.37 -11.46
C VAL A 39 3.06 -6.58 -12.04
N PHE A 40 2.07 -7.07 -11.31
CA PHE A 40 1.20 -8.18 -11.70
C PHE A 40 -0.25 -7.66 -11.74
N PRO A 41 -0.66 -7.09 -12.88
CA PRO A 41 -1.92 -6.33 -12.99
C PRO A 41 -3.16 -7.14 -12.66
N SER A 42 -3.12 -8.44 -12.92
CA SER A 42 -4.24 -9.36 -12.67
C SER A 42 -4.14 -10.12 -11.34
N GLY A 43 -3.18 -9.75 -10.49
CA GLY A 43 -2.93 -10.40 -9.22
C GLY A 43 -1.80 -11.43 -9.26
N TRP A 44 -1.71 -12.22 -8.20
CA TRP A 44 -0.67 -13.23 -8.04
C TRP A 44 -0.76 -14.33 -9.10
N ASN A 45 0.40 -14.71 -9.65
CA ASN A 45 0.54 -15.77 -10.65
C ASN A 45 1.88 -16.50 -10.49
N GLU A 46 2.17 -17.47 -11.37
CA GLU A 46 3.43 -18.23 -11.33
C GLU A 46 4.68 -17.36 -11.50
N GLU A 47 4.59 -16.27 -12.25
CA GLU A 47 5.72 -15.34 -12.39
C GLU A 47 5.99 -14.58 -11.09
N ALA A 48 4.95 -14.23 -10.34
CA ALA A 48 5.08 -13.65 -9.02
C ALA A 48 5.76 -14.62 -8.06
N GLU A 49 5.38 -15.88 -8.11
CA GLU A 49 6.00 -16.94 -7.34
C GLU A 49 7.50 -17.10 -7.66
N ARG A 50 7.86 -17.13 -8.94
CA ARG A 50 9.27 -17.18 -9.38
C ARG A 50 10.05 -15.92 -9.04
N PHE A 51 9.40 -14.77 -8.99
CA PHE A 51 10.03 -13.51 -8.60
C PHE A 51 10.48 -13.51 -7.15
N GLN A 52 9.85 -14.28 -6.29
CA GLN A 52 10.15 -14.39 -4.86
C GLN A 52 10.26 -13.03 -4.17
N PRO A 53 9.20 -12.22 -4.16
CA PRO A 53 9.24 -10.94 -3.50
C PRO A 53 9.41 -11.10 -1.99
N SER A 54 10.09 -10.18 -1.37
CA SER A 54 10.15 -10.08 0.09
C SER A 54 9.11 -9.13 0.67
N SER A 55 8.43 -8.40 -0.20
CA SER A 55 7.34 -7.47 0.11
C SER A 55 6.26 -7.59 -0.96
N ILE A 56 5.00 -7.41 -0.56
CA ILE A 56 3.87 -7.36 -1.49
C ILE A 56 3.05 -6.11 -1.27
N ALA A 57 2.46 -5.60 -2.34
CA ALA A 57 1.59 -4.44 -2.30
C ALA A 57 0.35 -4.70 -3.16
N GLY A 58 -0.81 -4.30 -2.69
CA GLY A 58 -2.04 -4.45 -3.45
C GLY A 58 -3.30 -4.08 -2.68
N PRO A 59 -4.46 -4.13 -3.34
CA PRO A 59 -5.73 -3.93 -2.69
C PRO A 59 -6.08 -5.09 -1.76
N PRO A 60 -6.93 -4.86 -0.75
CA PRO A 60 -7.28 -5.87 0.25
C PRO A 60 -7.79 -7.20 -0.33
N ASP A 61 -8.60 -7.15 -1.38
CA ASP A 61 -9.15 -8.35 -2.01
C ASP A 61 -8.07 -9.24 -2.64
N GLN A 62 -7.04 -8.67 -3.24
CA GLN A 62 -5.90 -9.42 -3.78
C GLN A 62 -5.06 -10.04 -2.66
N LEU A 63 -4.86 -9.29 -1.58
CA LEU A 63 -4.07 -9.76 -0.43
C LEU A 63 -4.79 -10.88 0.34
N ARG A 64 -6.11 -10.78 0.50
CA ARG A 64 -6.91 -11.86 1.13
C ARG A 64 -6.80 -13.19 0.39
N ARG A 65 -6.63 -13.18 -0.92
CA ARG A 65 -6.43 -14.41 -1.72
C ARG A 65 -5.11 -15.12 -1.42
N LEU A 66 -4.17 -14.43 -0.78
CA LEU A 66 -2.83 -14.95 -0.50
C LEU A 66 -2.63 -15.45 0.93
N VAL A 67 -3.59 -15.21 1.83
CA VAL A 67 -3.44 -15.52 3.27
C VAL A 67 -3.19 -17.00 3.56
N ASP A 68 -3.71 -17.90 2.71
CA ASP A 68 -3.56 -19.35 2.87
C ASP A 68 -2.40 -19.93 2.05
N ARG A 69 -1.63 -19.11 1.35
CA ARG A 69 -0.54 -19.57 0.47
C ARG A 69 0.81 -19.78 1.17
N ASN A 70 0.92 -19.45 2.43
CA ASN A 70 2.16 -19.58 3.20
C ASN A 70 3.37 -18.90 2.52
N LEU A 71 3.18 -17.66 2.09
CA LEU A 71 4.24 -16.87 1.46
C LEU A 71 5.34 -16.52 2.46
N GLN A 72 6.58 -16.62 1.99
CA GLN A 72 7.76 -16.26 2.79
C GLN A 72 8.13 -14.79 2.54
N LEU A 73 7.44 -13.87 3.20
CA LEU A 73 7.76 -12.45 3.18
C LEU A 73 8.75 -12.10 4.30
N HIS A 74 9.62 -11.14 4.07
CA HIS A 74 10.65 -10.74 5.02
C HIS A 74 10.61 -9.27 5.40
N HIS A 75 9.84 -8.44 4.69
CA HIS A 75 9.86 -6.99 4.89
C HIS A 75 8.50 -6.40 5.23
N ALA A 76 7.54 -6.40 4.31
CA ALA A 76 6.28 -5.70 4.53
C ALA A 76 5.14 -6.18 3.62
N VAL A 77 3.93 -5.90 4.05
CA VAL A 77 2.72 -5.88 3.22
C VAL A 77 2.22 -4.45 3.15
N ILE A 78 2.05 -3.93 1.95
CA ILE A 78 1.51 -2.60 1.71
C ILE A 78 0.10 -2.72 1.14
N VAL A 79 -0.87 -2.23 1.89
CA VAL A 79 -2.29 -2.29 1.52
C VAL A 79 -2.69 -0.99 0.84
N PHE A 80 -3.13 -1.09 -0.41
CA PHE A 80 -3.65 0.04 -1.16
C PHE A 80 -5.12 0.28 -0.84
N SER A 81 -5.46 1.53 -0.56
CA SER A 81 -6.82 2.04 -0.53
C SER A 81 -6.91 3.27 -1.43
N TRP A 82 -8.06 3.44 -2.10
CA TRP A 82 -8.27 4.60 -2.96
C TRP A 82 -9.14 5.64 -2.27
N GLU A 83 -9.05 6.86 -2.73
CA GLU A 83 -9.69 8.03 -2.12
C GLU A 83 -11.21 7.88 -1.93
N ASP A 84 -11.86 7.18 -2.86
CA ASP A 84 -13.32 6.90 -2.86
C ASP A 84 -13.69 5.63 -2.08
N GLY A 85 -12.72 4.89 -1.58
CA GLY A 85 -12.89 3.64 -0.85
C GLY A 85 -12.75 3.78 0.66
N SER A 86 -13.18 2.73 1.37
CA SER A 86 -12.85 2.56 2.78
C SER A 86 -11.35 2.25 2.93
N GLY A 87 -10.73 2.81 3.97
CA GLY A 87 -9.35 2.46 4.33
C GLY A 87 -9.22 1.03 4.81
N LEU A 88 -8.00 0.64 5.12
CA LEU A 88 -7.69 -0.67 5.70
C LEU A 88 -8.43 -0.85 7.04
N SER A 89 -9.27 -1.88 7.14
CA SER A 89 -9.97 -2.23 8.37
C SER A 89 -9.03 -2.88 9.40
N ASP A 90 -9.38 -2.78 10.67
CA ASP A 90 -8.63 -3.47 11.72
C ASP A 90 -8.66 -4.99 11.55
N ASP A 91 -9.78 -5.55 11.09
CA ASP A 91 -9.91 -6.98 10.85
C ASP A 91 -8.99 -7.48 9.73
N ASP A 92 -8.89 -6.73 8.61
CA ASP A 92 -7.95 -7.07 7.55
C ASP A 92 -6.49 -6.89 8.00
N ARG A 93 -6.21 -5.87 8.80
CA ARG A 93 -4.88 -5.65 9.36
C ARG A 93 -4.44 -6.82 10.23
N ASP A 94 -5.30 -7.27 11.11
CA ASP A 94 -5.05 -8.43 11.97
C ASP A 94 -4.86 -9.70 11.15
N LEU A 95 -5.74 -9.93 10.15
CA LEU A 95 -5.65 -11.07 9.25
C LEU A 95 -4.32 -11.09 8.50
N PHE A 96 -3.89 -9.97 7.94
CA PHE A 96 -2.63 -9.90 7.19
C PHE A 96 -1.40 -10.04 8.10
N TRP A 97 -1.45 -9.44 9.28
CA TRP A 97 -0.40 -9.61 10.29
C TRP A 97 -0.23 -11.08 10.69
N GLU A 98 -1.31 -11.76 11.01
CA GLU A 98 -1.29 -13.17 11.40
C GLU A 98 -0.82 -14.06 10.24
N SER A 99 -1.25 -13.76 9.02
CA SER A 99 -0.97 -14.60 7.85
C SER A 99 0.44 -14.43 7.30
N PHE A 100 0.95 -13.21 7.29
CA PHE A 100 2.23 -12.89 6.63
C PHE A 100 3.39 -12.68 7.61
N GLY A 101 3.13 -12.35 8.86
CA GLY A 101 4.15 -12.19 9.90
C GLY A 101 5.14 -11.05 9.67
N VAL A 102 4.78 -10.05 8.89
CA VAL A 102 5.57 -8.85 8.61
C VAL A 102 4.76 -7.59 8.84
N PRO A 103 5.39 -6.42 9.03
CA PRO A 103 4.65 -5.17 9.22
C PRO A 103 3.68 -4.87 8.07
N ILE A 104 2.51 -4.35 8.43
CA ILE A 104 1.44 -3.96 7.51
C ILE A 104 1.39 -2.44 7.43
N PHE A 105 1.47 -1.89 6.22
CA PHE A 105 1.39 -0.45 5.97
C PHE A 105 0.21 -0.16 5.05
N GLU A 106 -0.53 0.89 5.34
CA GLU A 106 -1.56 1.41 4.44
C GLU A 106 -1.00 2.54 3.58
N GLN A 107 -1.33 2.52 2.29
CA GLN A 107 -1.11 3.65 1.38
C GLN A 107 -2.42 4.02 0.73
N ARG A 108 -2.79 5.29 0.84
CA ARG A 108 -3.95 5.85 0.17
C ARG A 108 -3.54 6.46 -1.16
N LEU A 109 -4.24 6.06 -2.21
CA LEU A 109 -3.92 6.41 -3.58
C LEU A 109 -5.05 7.25 -4.21
N GLY A 110 -4.67 8.16 -5.09
CA GLY A 110 -5.60 8.86 -5.97
C GLY A 110 -5.99 8.02 -7.18
N ALA A 111 -6.88 8.55 -8.02
CA ALA A 111 -7.43 7.85 -9.19
C ALA A 111 -6.35 7.39 -10.20
N GLY A 112 -5.23 8.11 -10.30
CA GLY A 112 -4.07 7.75 -11.12
C GLY A 112 -2.99 6.96 -10.37
N ASN A 113 -3.31 6.37 -9.22
CA ASN A 113 -2.40 5.66 -8.33
C ASN A 113 -1.29 6.55 -7.73
N GLU A 114 -1.43 7.87 -7.79
CA GLU A 114 -0.55 8.78 -7.08
C GLU A 114 -0.69 8.62 -5.57
N LEU A 115 0.43 8.65 -4.86
CA LEU A 115 0.46 8.51 -3.41
C LEU A 115 -0.09 9.78 -2.74
N LEU A 116 -1.20 9.65 -2.03
CA LEU A 116 -1.85 10.74 -1.30
C LEU A 116 -1.48 10.74 0.19
N ALA A 117 -1.40 9.58 0.80
CA ALA A 117 -1.02 9.43 2.20
C ALA A 117 -0.45 8.04 2.47
N MET A 118 0.46 7.93 3.42
CA MET A 118 1.07 6.65 3.79
C MET A 118 1.36 6.54 5.28
N GLU A 119 1.27 5.31 5.79
CA GLU A 119 1.73 4.98 7.14
C GLU A 119 3.26 5.04 7.23
N CYS A 120 3.75 5.39 8.43
CA CYS A 120 5.14 5.23 8.84
C CYS A 120 5.29 4.08 9.86
N ASP A 121 6.51 3.84 10.31
CA ASP A 121 6.81 2.80 11.31
C ASP A 121 6.08 2.96 12.65
N ALA A 122 5.61 4.17 12.97
CA ALA A 122 4.81 4.41 14.17
C ALA A 122 3.38 3.83 14.09
N HIS A 123 2.90 3.50 12.88
CA HIS A 123 1.56 2.96 12.62
C HIS A 123 0.43 3.75 13.29
N ASN A 124 0.55 5.07 13.32
CA ASN A 124 -0.39 5.98 13.96
C ASN A 124 -0.93 7.01 12.98
N GLY A 125 -1.80 6.58 12.08
CA GLY A 125 -2.36 7.38 11.01
C GLY A 125 -1.48 7.42 9.76
N LEU A 126 -1.96 8.11 8.73
CA LEU A 126 -1.31 8.21 7.43
C LEU A 126 -0.79 9.63 7.21
N HIS A 127 0.51 9.79 7.03
CA HIS A 127 1.12 11.06 6.66
C HIS A 127 0.63 11.52 5.29
N VAL A 128 0.13 12.74 5.23
CA VAL A 128 -0.41 13.34 4.02
C VAL A 128 0.74 13.78 3.11
N MET A 129 0.68 13.39 1.84
CA MET A 129 1.68 13.72 0.80
C MET A 129 1.20 14.81 -0.16
N GLY A 130 -0.06 15.26 -0.02
CA GLY A 130 -0.69 16.27 -0.86
C GLY A 130 -1.73 17.07 -0.10
N GLU A 131 -2.55 17.82 -0.84
CA GLU A 131 -3.66 18.56 -0.25
C GLU A 131 -4.89 17.65 -0.10
N PHE A 132 -5.37 17.56 1.13
CA PHE A 132 -6.67 17.00 1.48
C PHE A 132 -7.56 18.12 1.96
N GLY A 133 -8.71 18.33 1.34
CA GLY A 133 -9.64 19.39 1.66
C GLY A 133 -9.98 19.54 3.15
N ASN A 134 -11.24 19.54 3.53
CA ASN A 134 -11.68 19.77 4.92
C ASN A 134 -11.66 18.51 5.82
N LEU A 135 -10.76 17.56 5.55
CA LEU A 135 -10.65 16.37 6.36
C LEU A 135 -10.02 16.67 7.72
N ARG A 136 -10.54 16.01 8.73
CA ARG A 136 -9.98 16.09 10.08
C ARG A 136 -8.64 15.37 10.14
N MET A 137 -7.58 16.09 10.47
CA MET A 137 -6.23 15.58 10.53
C MET A 137 -5.62 15.75 11.91
N ASP A 138 -4.79 14.80 12.32
CA ASP A 138 -3.93 14.93 13.50
C ASP A 138 -2.68 15.75 13.12
N ARG A 139 -2.48 16.87 13.82
CA ARG A 139 -1.35 17.77 13.60
C ARG A 139 -0.26 17.66 14.66
N ASN A 140 -0.39 16.72 15.59
CA ASN A 140 0.66 16.44 16.57
C ASN A 140 1.87 15.81 15.88
N ILE A 141 3.05 16.00 16.45
CA ILE A 141 4.28 15.42 15.91
C ILE A 141 4.20 13.90 16.05
N CYS A 142 4.42 13.19 14.94
CA CYS A 142 4.50 11.74 14.93
C CYS A 142 5.79 11.26 15.60
N ALA A 143 5.73 10.11 16.25
CA ALA A 143 6.90 9.45 16.84
C ALA A 143 8.02 9.15 15.81
N CYS A 144 7.67 9.06 14.50
CA CYS A 144 8.67 8.90 13.43
C CYS A 144 9.48 10.18 13.14
N GLY A 145 9.09 11.33 13.71
CA GLY A 145 9.72 12.62 13.50
C GLY A 145 9.25 13.40 12.26
N ASN A 146 8.40 12.82 11.43
CA ASN A 146 7.84 13.53 10.28
C ASN A 146 6.78 14.54 10.75
N PRO A 147 6.93 15.84 10.42
CA PRO A 147 5.99 16.89 10.83
C PRO A 147 4.70 16.95 10.01
N ALA A 148 4.58 16.19 8.92
CA ALA A 148 3.38 16.19 8.08
C ALA A 148 2.15 15.77 8.90
N PRO A 149 0.99 16.44 8.70
CA PRO A 149 -0.25 16.03 9.35
C PRO A 149 -0.66 14.63 8.90
N ARG A 150 -1.44 13.95 9.73
CA ARG A 150 -1.85 12.56 9.50
C ARG A 150 -3.36 12.44 9.43
N LEU A 151 -3.84 11.67 8.46
CA LEU A 151 -5.20 11.16 8.47
C LEU A 151 -5.32 10.08 9.56
N PRO A 152 -6.41 10.06 10.36
CA PRO A 152 -6.62 9.01 11.33
C PRO A 152 -6.81 7.66 10.62
N LYS A 153 -6.39 6.58 11.28
CA LYS A 153 -6.76 5.23 10.86
C LYS A 153 -8.27 5.06 10.99
N ARG A 154 -8.85 4.27 10.12
CA ARG A 154 -10.22 3.82 10.27
C ARG A 154 -10.32 2.92 11.52
N SER A 155 -11.20 3.27 12.44
CA SER A 155 -11.43 2.47 13.65
C SER A 155 -12.63 1.52 13.47
N ARG A 156 -12.66 0.42 14.25
CA ARG A 156 -13.81 -0.50 14.30
C ARG A 156 -15.14 0.22 14.61
N MET A 157 -15.07 1.28 15.40
CA MET A 157 -16.25 2.07 15.78
C MET A 157 -16.79 2.87 14.58
N GLU A 158 -15.90 3.38 13.74
CA GLU A 158 -16.28 4.08 12.50
C GLU A 158 -16.88 3.11 11.48
N ASP A 159 -16.33 1.89 11.39
CA ASP A 159 -16.88 0.83 10.55
C ASP A 159 -18.33 0.49 10.97
N LEU A 160 -18.60 0.41 12.26
CA LEU A 160 -19.94 0.16 12.78
C LEU A 160 -20.89 1.34 12.53
N ALA A 161 -20.41 2.59 12.65
CA ALA A 161 -21.20 3.77 12.37
C ALA A 161 -21.60 3.85 10.88
N ASP A 162 -20.69 3.53 9.98
CA ASP A 162 -20.96 3.48 8.54
C ASP A 162 -21.95 2.37 8.16
N MET A 163 -21.95 1.25 8.88
CA MET A 163 -22.91 0.15 8.69
C MET A 163 -24.31 0.47 9.21
N LEU A 164 -24.45 1.42 10.13
CA LEU A 164 -25.69 1.82 10.75
C LEU A 164 -26.31 3.10 10.17
N ALA A 165 -25.58 3.73 9.26
CA ALA A 165 -26.03 4.98 8.60
C ALA A 165 -26.99 4.72 7.44
#